data_f50b2f334eb6a65424664e5ec7b0fdb1
#
_entry.id   f50b2f334eb6a65424664e5ec7b0fdb1
#
_cell.length_a   1.000
_cell.length_b   1.000
_cell.length_c   1.000
_cell.angle_alpha   90.00
_cell.angle_beta   90.00
_cell.angle_gamma   90.00
#
_symmetry.space_group_name_H-M   'P 1'
#
loop_
_entity.id
_entity.type
_entity.pdbx_description
1 polymer ?
#
loop_
_entity_poly.entity_id
_entity_poly.type
_entity_poly.pdbx_seq_one_letter_code
_entity_poly.pdbx_strand_id
1 'polypeptide(L)'
;MCIRDSSSGVVTFISAPDFEIPGDSNTDNIYGLTVRVSDGTAAAVQAFTVTVTNDTSDDPVTSNFDGVLIRDGYIQSATICIPVTDADGDETCEGATYSTTTNSDGSFSLEVDEGVSGLILAEEGFNSVTNDGDAFVMAIEDPVTDQNFVISPLSTLLDLDNR
;
A
#
# COMPACT_ATOMS: atom_id res chain seq x y z
N MET A 1 -22.93 -10.71 11.51
CA MET A 1 -23.70 -10.73 10.26
C MET A 1 -25.09 -11.28 10.51
N CYS A 2 -26.16 -10.64 10.04
CA CYS A 2 -27.52 -11.16 10.18
C CYS A 2 -28.11 -11.44 8.81
N ILE A 3 -28.54 -12.67 8.58
CA ILE A 3 -29.30 -13.08 7.41
C ILE A 3 -30.78 -13.08 7.80
N ARG A 4 -31.61 -12.43 6.99
CA ARG A 4 -33.04 -12.39 7.25
C ARG A 4 -33.77 -13.45 6.43
N ASP A 5 -34.59 -14.22 7.11
CA ASP A 5 -35.62 -15.04 6.48
C ASP A 5 -36.71 -14.16 5.86
N SER A 6 -37.22 -14.56 4.73
CA SER A 6 -38.36 -13.94 4.06
C SER A 6 -39.50 -14.92 3.88
N SER A 7 -40.73 -14.42 3.77
CA SER A 7 -41.91 -15.25 3.47
C SER A 7 -41.85 -15.91 2.08
N SER A 8 -40.91 -15.50 1.23
CA SER A 8 -40.64 -16.09 -0.09
C SER A 8 -39.60 -17.20 -0.05
N GLY A 9 -38.95 -17.44 1.09
CA GLY A 9 -37.85 -18.42 1.23
C GLY A 9 -36.52 -17.93 0.69
N VAL A 10 -36.41 -16.63 0.34
CA VAL A 10 -35.15 -16.04 -0.11
C VAL A 10 -34.33 -15.59 1.10
N VAL A 11 -33.09 -16.04 1.20
CA VAL A 11 -32.13 -15.64 2.22
C VAL A 11 -31.18 -14.64 1.60
N THR A 12 -31.02 -13.47 2.21
CA THR A 12 -30.14 -12.40 1.74
C THR A 12 -29.28 -11.87 2.87
N PHE A 13 -28.12 -11.33 2.52
CA PHE A 13 -27.35 -10.51 3.46
C PHE A 13 -28.12 -9.21 3.77
N ILE A 14 -28.07 -8.75 5.02
CA ILE A 14 -28.64 -7.46 5.43
C ILE A 14 -27.80 -6.29 4.88
N SER A 15 -26.47 -6.48 4.87
CA SER A 15 -25.50 -5.61 4.24
C SER A 15 -24.67 -6.45 3.29
N ALA A 16 -24.30 -5.94 2.14
CA ALA A 16 -23.38 -6.62 1.25
C ALA A 16 -22.10 -6.97 2.01
N PRO A 17 -21.59 -8.20 1.91
CA PRO A 17 -20.29 -8.53 2.47
C PRO A 17 -19.20 -7.89 1.62
N ASP A 18 -18.11 -7.52 2.27
CA ASP A 18 -16.90 -6.98 1.70
C ASP A 18 -15.79 -8.02 1.92
N PHE A 19 -15.06 -8.37 0.87
CA PHE A 19 -14.04 -9.41 0.94
C PHE A 19 -12.81 -8.94 1.72
N GLU A 20 -12.43 -7.66 1.55
CA GLU A 20 -11.28 -7.02 2.19
C GLU A 20 -11.54 -6.73 3.68
N ILE A 21 -12.85 -6.59 4.05
CA ILE A 21 -13.28 -6.34 5.43
C ILE A 21 -14.27 -7.42 5.88
N PRO A 22 -13.82 -8.67 6.07
CA PRO A 22 -14.70 -9.77 6.45
C PRO A 22 -15.47 -9.52 7.75
N GLY A 23 -16.77 -9.67 7.70
CA GLY A 23 -17.65 -9.50 8.87
C GLY A 23 -17.86 -10.78 9.70
N ASP A 24 -17.17 -11.86 9.41
CA ASP A 24 -17.17 -13.12 10.14
C ASP A 24 -16.12 -13.11 11.27
N SER A 25 -16.26 -14.04 12.22
CA SER A 25 -15.45 -14.04 13.46
C SER A 25 -14.01 -14.53 13.28
N ASN A 26 -13.71 -15.23 12.20
CA ASN A 26 -12.40 -15.80 11.87
C ASN A 26 -11.78 -15.20 10.59
N THR A 27 -12.45 -14.23 9.97
CA THR A 27 -11.98 -13.48 8.80
C THR A 27 -11.58 -14.34 7.60
N ASP A 28 -12.26 -15.51 7.41
CA ASP A 28 -11.98 -16.41 6.29
C ASP A 28 -12.93 -16.25 5.09
N ASN A 29 -13.85 -15.27 5.16
CA ASN A 29 -14.86 -15.02 4.13
C ASN A 29 -15.83 -16.19 3.87
N ILE A 30 -15.92 -17.12 4.82
CA ILE A 30 -16.82 -18.28 4.76
C ILE A 30 -17.89 -18.16 5.84
N TYR A 31 -19.10 -17.89 5.42
CA TYR A 31 -20.25 -17.65 6.30
C TYR A 31 -21.10 -18.91 6.43
N GLY A 32 -21.01 -19.57 7.60
CA GLY A 32 -21.88 -20.69 7.94
C GLY A 32 -23.26 -20.24 8.38
N LEU A 33 -24.30 -20.80 7.80
CA LEU A 33 -25.67 -20.53 8.20
C LEU A 33 -26.51 -21.78 8.28
N THR A 34 -27.55 -21.71 9.13
CA THR A 34 -28.48 -22.82 9.31
C THR A 34 -29.90 -22.27 9.07
N VAL A 35 -30.59 -22.89 8.12
CA VAL A 35 -32.00 -22.58 7.85
C VAL A 35 -32.88 -23.62 8.51
N ARG A 36 -33.89 -23.17 9.21
CA ARG A 36 -34.92 -23.99 9.79
C ARG A 36 -36.28 -23.67 9.17
N VAL A 37 -36.91 -24.67 8.64
CA VAL A 37 -38.28 -24.58 8.11
C VAL A 37 -39.22 -25.36 9.03
N SER A 38 -40.40 -24.82 9.35
CA SER A 38 -41.37 -25.48 10.19
C SER A 38 -42.79 -25.18 9.70
N ASP A 39 -43.65 -26.22 9.72
CA ASP A 39 -45.09 -26.11 9.46
C ASP A 39 -45.92 -25.94 10.75
N GLY A 40 -45.23 -25.77 11.88
CA GLY A 40 -45.83 -25.72 13.21
C GLY A 40 -45.94 -27.06 13.94
N THR A 41 -45.79 -28.20 13.25
CA THR A 41 -45.86 -29.55 13.81
C THR A 41 -44.51 -30.26 13.67
N ALA A 42 -43.87 -30.12 12.51
CA ALA A 42 -42.56 -30.67 12.21
C ALA A 42 -41.58 -29.55 11.83
N ALA A 43 -40.30 -29.83 11.94
CA ALA A 43 -39.25 -28.89 11.48
C ALA A 43 -38.13 -29.66 10.78
N ALA A 44 -37.63 -29.07 9.70
CA ALA A 44 -36.44 -29.49 9.01
C ALA A 44 -35.34 -28.40 9.17
N VAL A 45 -34.10 -28.84 9.27
CA VAL A 45 -32.93 -27.96 9.46
C VAL A 45 -31.90 -28.35 8.42
N GLN A 46 -31.35 -27.33 7.73
CA GLN A 46 -30.28 -27.49 6.77
C GLN A 46 -29.19 -26.45 7.03
N ALA A 47 -27.94 -26.92 7.17
CA ALA A 47 -26.77 -26.05 7.23
C ALA A 47 -26.13 -25.96 5.85
N PHE A 48 -25.64 -24.79 5.51
CA PHE A 48 -24.84 -24.51 4.32
C PHE A 48 -23.87 -23.37 4.56
N THR A 49 -22.93 -23.19 3.65
CA THR A 49 -21.93 -22.11 3.69
C THR A 49 -22.08 -21.21 2.46
N VAL A 50 -21.78 -19.95 2.65
CA VAL A 50 -21.63 -18.97 1.58
C VAL A 50 -20.19 -18.47 1.63
N THR A 51 -19.47 -18.57 0.53
CA THR A 51 -18.12 -18.00 0.38
C THR A 51 -18.24 -16.69 -0.35
N VAL A 52 -17.66 -15.63 0.21
CA VAL A 52 -17.47 -14.35 -0.47
C VAL A 52 -16.18 -14.46 -1.28
N THR A 53 -16.23 -14.05 -2.53
CA THR A 53 -15.06 -14.04 -3.43
C THR A 53 -14.64 -12.61 -3.67
N ASN A 54 -13.34 -12.37 -3.82
CA ASN A 54 -12.81 -11.06 -4.13
C ASN A 54 -13.37 -10.53 -5.47
N ASP A 55 -13.78 -9.28 -5.48
CA ASP A 55 -14.06 -8.49 -6.68
C ASP A 55 -12.94 -7.44 -6.80
N THR A 56 -11.96 -7.73 -7.64
CA THR A 56 -10.77 -6.89 -7.79
C THR A 56 -11.04 -5.49 -8.35
N SER A 57 -12.29 -5.14 -8.59
CA SER A 57 -12.66 -3.81 -9.07
C SER A 57 -12.64 -2.72 -7.98
N ASP A 58 -12.64 -3.13 -6.72
CA ASP A 58 -12.56 -2.27 -5.53
C ASP A 58 -11.22 -2.43 -4.77
N ASP A 59 -10.31 -3.26 -5.27
CA ASP A 59 -8.95 -3.36 -4.76
C ASP A 59 -8.21 -2.03 -4.93
N PRO A 60 -7.41 -1.61 -3.94
CA PRO A 60 -6.57 -0.43 -4.10
C PRO A 60 -5.62 -0.62 -5.28
N VAL A 61 -5.67 0.30 -6.24
CA VAL A 61 -4.71 0.32 -7.35
C VAL A 61 -3.45 1.01 -6.87
N THR A 62 -2.32 0.31 -6.98
CA THR A 62 -1.01 0.84 -6.62
C THR A 62 -0.13 1.05 -7.85
N SER A 63 0.80 1.97 -7.76
CA SER A 63 1.83 2.27 -8.75
C SER A 63 3.20 2.26 -8.08
N ASN A 64 4.26 2.09 -8.85
CA ASN A 64 5.61 2.09 -8.32
C ASN A 64 6.43 3.27 -8.85
N PHE A 65 7.19 3.88 -7.97
CA PHE A 65 8.33 4.72 -8.32
C PHE A 65 9.59 3.86 -8.26
N ASP A 66 10.13 3.50 -9.42
CA ASP A 66 11.33 2.69 -9.55
C ASP A 66 12.53 3.56 -9.87
N GLY A 67 13.65 3.32 -9.21
CA GLY A 67 14.82 4.13 -9.45
C GLY A 67 16.11 3.57 -8.90
N VAL A 68 17.17 4.34 -9.09
CA VAL A 68 18.50 4.08 -8.55
C VAL A 68 19.04 5.34 -7.87
N LEU A 69 19.57 5.18 -6.67
CA LEU A 69 20.22 6.24 -5.92
C LEU A 69 21.73 6.14 -6.11
N ILE A 70 22.35 7.20 -6.63
CA ILE A 70 23.78 7.31 -6.85
C ILE A 70 24.34 8.66 -6.39
N ARG A 71 25.55 8.63 -5.85
CA ARG A 71 26.34 9.82 -5.50
C ARG A 71 27.75 9.70 -6.09
N ASP A 72 28.67 9.04 -5.41
CA ASP A 72 30.01 8.68 -5.91
C ASP A 72 30.11 7.17 -6.20
N GLY A 73 28.98 6.48 -6.14
CA GLY A 73 28.73 5.07 -6.32
C GLY A 73 27.26 4.81 -5.98
N TYR A 74 26.87 3.55 -5.97
CA TYR A 74 25.54 3.18 -5.55
C TYR A 74 25.37 3.37 -4.05
N ILE A 75 24.26 3.95 -3.63
CA ILE A 75 23.94 4.15 -2.22
C ILE A 75 22.96 3.06 -1.78
N GLN A 76 23.42 2.26 -0.83
CA GLN A 76 22.62 1.18 -0.24
C GLN A 76 22.04 1.59 1.12
N SER A 77 20.92 0.98 1.49
CA SER A 77 20.23 1.20 2.77
C SER A 77 19.85 2.65 3.03
N ALA A 78 19.73 3.46 1.98
CA ALA A 78 19.13 4.79 2.09
C ALA A 78 17.61 4.69 2.21
N THR A 79 17.01 5.57 2.98
CA THR A 79 15.56 5.70 3.06
C THR A 79 15.07 6.54 1.89
N ILE A 80 14.12 6.00 1.13
CA ILE A 80 13.42 6.66 0.02
C ILE A 80 11.97 6.86 0.46
N CYS A 81 11.43 8.06 0.32
CA CYS A 81 10.06 8.34 0.75
C CYS A 81 9.39 9.44 -0.08
N ILE A 82 8.06 9.52 0.04
CA ILE A 82 7.34 10.78 -0.18
C ILE A 82 7.35 11.51 1.15
N PRO A 83 8.02 12.68 1.25
CA PRO A 83 8.31 13.29 2.53
C PRO A 83 7.06 13.84 3.21
N VAL A 84 7.18 14.02 4.51
CA VAL A 84 6.28 14.81 5.34
C VAL A 84 7.04 16.04 5.86
N THR A 85 6.31 17.09 6.17
CA THR A 85 6.91 18.28 6.78
C THR A 85 6.93 18.10 8.29
N ASP A 86 8.09 18.24 8.90
CA ASP A 86 8.25 18.15 10.35
C ASP A 86 7.83 19.45 11.08
N ALA A 87 8.02 19.49 12.41
CA ALA A 87 7.61 20.63 13.25
C ALA A 87 8.43 21.90 12.98
N ASP A 88 9.63 21.76 12.43
CA ASP A 88 10.54 22.86 12.10
C ASP A 88 10.32 23.38 10.67
N GLY A 89 9.52 22.67 9.88
CA GLY A 89 9.15 23.02 8.52
C GLY A 89 10.04 22.35 7.45
N ASP A 90 10.88 21.42 7.87
CA ASP A 90 11.78 20.67 6.98
C ASP A 90 11.08 19.41 6.44
N GLU A 91 11.41 19.02 5.22
CA GLU A 91 10.93 17.80 4.60
C GLU A 91 11.79 16.61 5.06
N THR A 92 11.12 15.54 5.54
CA THR A 92 11.78 14.37 6.11
C THR A 92 11.03 13.07 5.78
N CYS A 93 11.76 11.96 5.77
CA CYS A 93 11.19 10.62 5.67
C CYS A 93 10.64 10.10 7.01
N GLU A 94 10.96 10.73 8.14
CA GLU A 94 10.46 10.28 9.43
C GLU A 94 8.94 10.46 9.52
N GLY A 95 8.23 9.34 9.69
CA GLY A 95 6.76 9.33 9.73
C GLY A 95 6.07 9.36 8.37
N ALA A 96 6.80 9.26 7.27
CA ALA A 96 6.23 9.18 5.93
C ALA A 96 5.36 7.93 5.75
N THR A 97 4.22 8.09 5.08
CA THR A 97 3.29 6.97 4.78
C THR A 97 3.91 6.01 3.77
N TYR A 98 4.58 6.55 2.75
CA TYR A 98 5.22 5.77 1.71
C TYR A 98 6.73 5.86 1.87
N SER A 99 7.37 4.73 2.20
CA SER A 99 8.81 4.64 2.34
C SER A 99 9.34 3.26 1.97
N THR A 100 10.56 3.22 1.45
CA THR A 100 11.32 2.00 1.14
C THR A 100 12.80 2.24 1.39
N THR A 101 13.63 1.22 1.18
CA THR A 101 15.08 1.34 1.30
C THR A 101 15.78 0.87 0.05
N THR A 102 16.94 1.47 -0.27
CA THR A 102 17.74 1.05 -1.41
C THR A 102 18.47 -0.26 -1.16
N ASN A 103 18.56 -1.06 -2.22
CA ASN A 103 19.35 -2.29 -2.28
C ASN A 103 20.86 -2.01 -2.37
N SER A 104 21.69 -3.07 -2.37
CA SER A 104 23.15 -2.97 -2.48
C SER A 104 23.66 -2.36 -3.79
N ASP A 105 22.85 -2.36 -4.84
CA ASP A 105 23.11 -1.75 -6.14
C ASP A 105 22.46 -0.36 -6.30
N GLY A 106 21.95 0.20 -5.21
CA GLY A 106 21.27 1.48 -5.16
C GLY A 106 19.84 1.47 -5.73
N SER A 107 19.37 0.35 -6.23
CA SER A 107 18.01 0.23 -6.77
C SER A 107 16.96 0.28 -5.67
N PHE A 108 15.79 0.82 -5.97
CA PHE A 108 14.63 0.82 -5.09
C PHE A 108 13.33 0.76 -5.90
N SER A 109 12.27 0.33 -5.23
CA SER A 109 10.89 0.41 -5.69
C SER A 109 10.05 0.95 -4.53
N LEU A 110 9.38 2.06 -4.74
CA LEU A 110 8.48 2.68 -3.77
C LEU A 110 7.04 2.51 -4.26
N GLU A 111 6.30 1.64 -3.61
CA GLU A 111 4.89 1.42 -3.88
C GLU A 111 4.05 2.53 -3.25
N VAL A 112 3.13 3.09 -4.02
CA VAL A 112 2.23 4.17 -3.63
C VAL A 112 0.82 3.92 -4.17
N ASP A 113 -0.19 4.54 -3.59
CA ASP A 113 -1.54 4.50 -4.12
C ASP A 113 -1.61 5.21 -5.48
N GLU A 114 -2.53 4.78 -6.35
CA GLU A 114 -2.71 5.41 -7.67
C GLU A 114 -3.02 6.90 -7.53
N GLY A 115 -2.34 7.69 -8.35
CA GLY A 115 -2.50 9.15 -8.37
C GLY A 115 -1.68 9.90 -7.33
N VAL A 116 -0.93 9.21 -6.49
CA VAL A 116 0.07 9.84 -5.62
C VAL A 116 1.22 10.35 -6.49
N SER A 117 1.56 11.61 -6.32
CA SER A 117 2.66 12.30 -7.04
C SER A 117 3.34 13.29 -6.09
N GLY A 118 4.48 13.77 -6.48
CA GLY A 118 5.21 14.78 -5.73
C GLY A 118 6.68 14.46 -5.56
N LEU A 119 7.31 15.16 -4.64
CA LEU A 119 8.73 15.02 -4.32
C LEU A 119 9.02 13.60 -3.81
N ILE A 120 10.08 12.98 -4.34
CA ILE A 120 10.69 11.81 -3.70
C ILE A 120 11.99 12.27 -3.04
N LEU A 121 12.09 11.98 -1.75
CA LEU A 121 13.24 12.28 -0.92
C LEU A 121 14.07 11.01 -0.69
N ALA A 122 15.39 11.18 -0.67
CA ALA A 122 16.33 10.14 -0.28
C ALA A 122 17.20 10.65 0.87
N GLU A 123 17.20 9.94 1.97
CA GLU A 123 17.94 10.30 3.18
C GLU A 123 18.84 9.16 3.63
N GLU A 124 20.01 9.52 4.17
CA GLU A 124 20.98 8.61 4.74
C GLU A 124 21.50 7.54 3.74
N GLY A 125 22.16 6.54 4.22
CA GLY A 125 22.64 5.41 3.44
C GLY A 125 24.15 5.26 3.45
N PHE A 126 24.63 4.21 2.78
CA PHE A 126 26.07 3.86 2.68
C PHE A 126 26.49 3.82 1.21
N ASN A 127 27.58 4.49 0.90
CA ASN A 127 28.21 4.38 -0.40
C ASN A 127 28.86 3.00 -0.56
N SER A 128 28.48 2.27 -1.60
CA SER A 128 28.96 0.89 -1.86
C SER A 128 30.45 0.82 -2.25
N VAL A 129 31.04 1.94 -2.64
CA VAL A 129 32.45 2.01 -3.06
C VAL A 129 33.37 2.42 -1.89
N THR A 130 32.98 3.44 -1.13
CA THR A 130 33.80 3.96 -0.02
C THR A 130 33.46 3.32 1.31
N ASN A 131 32.28 2.70 1.42
CA ASN A 131 31.70 2.17 2.64
C ASN A 131 31.56 3.23 3.76
N ASP A 132 31.46 4.49 3.37
CA ASP A 132 31.18 5.60 4.27
C ASP A 132 29.69 5.81 4.38
N GLY A 133 29.18 5.90 5.61
CA GLY A 133 27.82 6.35 5.89
C GLY A 133 27.83 7.87 5.99
N ASP A 134 27.15 8.52 5.07
CA ASP A 134 26.98 9.97 5.09
C ASP A 134 25.49 10.29 5.31
N ALA A 135 25.21 11.22 6.20
CA ALA A 135 23.95 11.91 6.22
C ALA A 135 23.88 12.81 4.99
N PHE A 136 22.93 12.56 4.11
CA PHE A 136 22.65 13.40 2.94
C PHE A 136 21.14 13.45 2.70
N VAL A 137 20.74 14.49 2.00
CA VAL A 137 19.38 14.61 1.48
C VAL A 137 19.49 14.87 -0.01
N MET A 138 18.82 14.03 -0.80
CA MET A 138 18.68 14.21 -2.24
C MET A 138 17.22 14.04 -2.63
N ALA A 139 16.78 14.75 -3.67
CA ALA A 139 15.39 14.76 -4.07
C ALA A 139 15.24 14.72 -5.59
N ILE A 140 14.05 14.33 -6.04
CA ILE A 140 13.57 14.50 -7.40
C ILE A 140 12.09 14.91 -7.34
N GLU A 141 11.75 15.96 -8.07
CA GLU A 141 10.37 16.45 -8.16
C GLU A 141 9.63 15.73 -9.28
N ASP A 142 8.36 15.44 -9.02
CA ASP A 142 7.39 14.87 -9.98
C ASP A 142 7.92 13.70 -10.85
N PRO A 143 8.55 12.68 -10.24
CA PRO A 143 8.92 11.50 -11.00
C PRO A 143 7.66 10.83 -11.56
N VAL A 144 7.79 10.22 -12.72
CA VAL A 144 6.69 9.50 -13.36
C VAL A 144 6.67 8.07 -12.86
N THR A 145 5.52 7.60 -12.37
CA THR A 145 5.32 6.20 -11.98
C THR A 145 5.55 5.25 -13.16
N ASP A 146 5.94 4.03 -12.88
CA ASP A 146 6.23 2.98 -13.86
C ASP A 146 7.34 3.32 -14.86
N GLN A 147 8.20 4.29 -14.53
CA GLN A 147 9.43 4.62 -15.26
C GLN A 147 10.63 4.64 -14.31
N ASN A 148 11.76 4.09 -14.78
CA ASN A 148 12.99 4.14 -14.02
C ASN A 148 13.62 5.54 -14.06
N PHE A 149 14.00 6.05 -12.90
CA PHE A 149 14.69 7.32 -12.78
C PHE A 149 15.94 7.22 -11.89
N VAL A 150 16.74 8.27 -11.85
CA VAL A 150 17.98 8.33 -11.07
C VAL A 150 17.91 9.50 -10.11
N ILE A 151 18.05 9.23 -8.82
CA ILE A 151 18.29 10.27 -7.82
C ILE A 151 19.80 10.44 -7.68
N SER A 152 20.28 11.66 -7.91
CA SER A 152 21.72 12.00 -7.87
C SER A 152 21.91 13.44 -7.42
N PRO A 153 23.13 13.87 -7.05
CA PRO A 153 23.40 15.26 -6.76
C PRO A 153 23.05 16.21 -7.91
N LEU A 154 23.13 15.73 -9.15
CA LEU A 154 22.76 16.52 -10.32
C LEU A 154 21.24 16.69 -10.46
N SER A 155 20.45 15.64 -10.26
CA SER A 155 18.98 15.74 -10.27
C SER A 155 18.50 16.68 -9.15
N THR A 156 19.04 16.54 -7.96
CA THR A 156 18.73 17.41 -6.81
C THR A 156 19.05 18.89 -7.10
N LEU A 157 20.16 19.15 -7.76
CA LEU A 157 20.55 20.53 -8.11
C LEU A 157 19.60 21.16 -9.14
N LEU A 158 19.12 20.37 -10.11
CA LEU A 158 18.16 20.84 -11.11
C LEU A 158 16.81 21.18 -10.47
N ASP A 159 16.39 20.42 -9.45
CA ASP A 159 15.15 20.67 -8.73
C ASP A 159 15.22 21.93 -7.85
N LEU A 160 16.39 22.20 -7.25
CA LEU A 160 16.59 23.40 -6.43
C LEU A 160 16.58 24.72 -7.25
N ASP A 161 16.91 24.67 -8.54
CA ASP A 161 16.94 25.86 -9.41
C ASP A 161 15.53 26.30 -9.87
N ASN A 162 14.52 25.44 -9.60
CA ASN A 162 13.11 25.68 -9.94
C ASN A 162 12.24 26.18 -8.75
N ARG A 163 12.82 26.42 -7.57
CA ARG A 163 12.10 26.88 -6.35
C ARG A 163 12.20 28.37 -6.11
#